data_c17692af41a025899af2db02cd448cf4
#
_entry.id   c17692af41a025899af2db02cd448cf4
#
_cell.length_a   1.000
_cell.length_b   1.000
_cell.length_c   1.000
_cell.angle_alpha   90.00
_cell.angle_beta   90.00
_cell.angle_gamma   90.00
#
_symmetry.space_group_name_H-M   'P 1'
#
loop_
_entity.id
_entity.type
_entity.pdbx_description
1 polymer ?
#
loop_
_entity_poly.entity_id
_entity_poly.type
_entity_poly.pdbx_seq_one_letter_code
_entity_poly.pdbx_strand_id
1 'polypeptide(L)'
;MNVLYFDGKAEPNPGEGSAAAILYENHTIIFEVGKYLESTTNNQAEYLGLLVGLRKCVELGIKNLEVRGDSNLIIKQCSGEWKTKDSKLVPLNDEVKILKEKFDSITFVHVKREFNKEADALTNSIYEKKEDLIMEPIQEAVKTYLLNAEQQAVLDQVFEGKNVFVTGPGGVGKSMLIKEIQRQLEEKGKNVAVTSLTGAAAVLIGARTIHSWSGIGIGRKTVDDYFQFIRKCQPKIREAWRSTDVLIIDEISMMSDEIFEKLEELARLLRRNDKSFGGLQIICLGDFYQLPPINAKFVFEGAVWNKVLDVIVTLDQIYRQKDPIFQNMLNEIRLGIVSNETDRLLKSRLNIDFSKDEIQPTKVFAGRDMVDAVNKSSLDAVDGKIFTYTVTTKTKMTLTEAMKKSIEKLDTNAGYLTELILKIGAQVMLKINLNVDLGLVNGRMGLVKECGPSYVDVLFKGDTQITTIKTHEWILEDYNKISRIQIPLVLAYAINIHNSQGSTLDSAYIDIGSNVFEYNQSYVALSRVKSLDALYLHSYSRHAMKAHPKVLKYYESL
;
A
#
# COMPACT_ATOMS: atom_id res chain seq x y z
N MET A 1 -3.67 12.57 -16.49
CA MET A 1 -3.11 13.33 -17.63
C MET A 1 -1.76 12.72 -17.97
N ASN A 2 -1.59 12.29 -19.23
CA ASN A 2 -0.35 11.65 -19.68
C ASN A 2 0.66 12.71 -20.11
N VAL A 3 1.87 12.66 -19.55
CA VAL A 3 2.96 13.61 -19.83
C VAL A 3 4.22 12.83 -20.17
N LEU A 4 4.73 13.02 -21.41
CA LEU A 4 5.96 12.40 -21.89
C LEU A 4 7.12 13.40 -21.80
N TYR A 5 8.14 13.05 -21.04
CA TYR A 5 9.42 13.75 -21.04
C TYR A 5 10.41 13.01 -21.92
N PHE A 6 11.27 13.76 -22.64
CA PHE A 6 12.33 13.17 -23.47
C PHE A 6 13.61 13.97 -23.35
N ASP A 7 14.73 13.30 -23.64
CA ASP A 7 16.06 13.89 -23.69
C ASP A 7 16.97 13.08 -24.61
N GLY A 8 18.07 13.68 -25.07
CA GLY A 8 19.07 13.03 -25.87
C GLY A 8 20.41 13.75 -25.87
N LYS A 9 21.51 12.99 -25.88
CA LYS A 9 22.85 13.55 -25.90
C LYS A 9 23.79 12.80 -26.86
N ALA A 10 24.80 13.48 -27.32
CA ALA A 10 25.96 12.89 -28.03
C ALA A 10 27.25 13.48 -27.43
N GLU A 11 28.23 12.60 -27.14
CA GLU A 11 29.51 13.00 -26.57
C GLU A 11 30.64 12.07 -27.08
N PRO A 12 31.61 12.57 -27.92
CA PRO A 12 31.63 13.93 -28.49
C PRO A 12 30.44 14.18 -29.44
N ASN A 13 30.20 15.42 -29.83
CA ASN A 13 29.13 15.78 -30.77
C ASN A 13 29.72 16.22 -32.15
N PRO A 14 29.62 15.45 -33.25
CA PRO A 14 28.97 14.12 -33.34
C PRO A 14 29.82 13.01 -32.73
N GLY A 15 29.16 11.93 -32.25
CA GLY A 15 29.81 10.76 -31.69
C GLY A 15 28.83 9.78 -31.08
N GLU A 16 29.30 8.96 -30.12
CA GLU A 16 28.43 8.11 -29.33
C GLU A 16 27.40 8.94 -28.57
N GLY A 17 26.22 8.39 -28.35
CA GLY A 17 25.15 9.10 -27.66
C GLY A 17 24.10 8.19 -27.07
N SER A 18 23.09 8.80 -26.55
CA SER A 18 21.91 8.12 -25.99
C SER A 18 20.66 8.98 -26.13
N ALA A 19 19.53 8.34 -26.14
CA ALA A 19 18.22 8.95 -26.27
C ALA A 19 17.26 8.29 -25.29
N ALA A 20 16.43 9.04 -24.57
CA ALA A 20 15.52 8.49 -23.58
C ALA A 20 14.19 9.24 -23.53
N ALA A 21 13.15 8.54 -23.05
CA ALA A 21 11.86 9.12 -22.74
C ALA A 21 11.23 8.45 -21.51
N ILE A 22 10.46 9.24 -20.76
CA ILE A 22 9.72 8.82 -19.56
C ILE A 22 8.29 9.29 -19.70
N LEU A 23 7.33 8.38 -19.58
CA LEU A 23 5.91 8.71 -19.54
C LEU A 23 5.40 8.72 -18.12
N TYR A 24 4.68 9.77 -17.76
CA TYR A 24 3.93 9.89 -16.50
C TYR A 24 2.43 9.90 -16.76
N GLU A 25 1.69 9.20 -15.92
CA GLU A 25 0.27 9.38 -15.74
C GLU A 25 -0.01 9.80 -14.30
N ASN A 26 -0.64 10.97 -14.12
CA ASN A 26 -0.97 11.51 -12.78
C ASN A 26 0.21 11.47 -11.79
N HIS A 27 1.42 11.83 -12.23
CA HIS A 27 2.69 11.82 -11.48
C HIS A 27 3.29 10.43 -11.19
N THR A 28 2.75 9.37 -11.76
CA THR A 28 3.32 8.01 -11.69
C THR A 28 4.06 7.70 -12.99
N ILE A 29 5.25 7.14 -12.93
CA ILE A 29 5.99 6.68 -14.11
C ILE A 29 5.28 5.46 -14.69
N ILE A 30 4.86 5.56 -15.95
CA ILE A 30 4.24 4.46 -16.69
C ILE A 30 5.30 3.65 -17.41
N PHE A 31 6.25 4.31 -18.06
CA PHE A 31 7.42 3.64 -18.63
C PHE A 31 8.63 4.54 -18.68
N GLU A 32 9.78 3.90 -18.71
CA GLU A 32 11.07 4.47 -19.07
C GLU A 32 11.62 3.69 -20.27
N VAL A 33 12.00 4.40 -21.32
CA VAL A 33 12.56 3.79 -22.53
C VAL A 33 13.74 4.61 -23.00
N GLY A 34 14.76 3.92 -23.50
CA GLY A 34 15.89 4.61 -24.08
C GLY A 34 16.75 3.72 -24.94
N LYS A 35 17.61 4.37 -25.74
CA LYS A 35 18.44 3.73 -26.74
C LYS A 35 19.86 4.27 -26.67
N TYR A 36 20.85 3.36 -26.68
CA TYR A 36 22.24 3.71 -26.94
C TYR A 36 22.46 3.92 -28.44
N LEU A 37 23.27 4.90 -28.79
CA LEU A 37 23.51 5.33 -30.18
C LEU A 37 25.02 5.33 -30.46
N GLU A 38 25.47 4.47 -31.34
CA GLU A 38 26.90 4.35 -31.70
C GLU A 38 27.45 5.63 -32.38
N SER A 39 26.59 6.34 -33.11
CA SER A 39 26.96 7.61 -33.78
C SER A 39 25.73 8.48 -33.98
N THR A 40 25.76 9.70 -33.41
CA THR A 40 24.66 10.65 -33.50
C THR A 40 25.15 12.09 -33.30
N THR A 41 24.25 13.05 -33.47
CA THR A 41 24.43 14.43 -33.00
C THR A 41 23.43 14.72 -31.87
N ASN A 42 23.68 15.75 -31.06
CA ASN A 42 22.74 16.12 -29.96
C ASN A 42 21.31 16.27 -30.48
N ASN A 43 21.09 17.01 -31.57
CA ASN A 43 19.73 17.21 -32.11
C ASN A 43 19.09 15.91 -32.62
N GLN A 44 19.88 15.00 -33.21
CA GLN A 44 19.38 13.69 -33.62
C GLN A 44 19.03 12.82 -32.43
N ALA A 45 19.85 12.81 -31.38
CA ALA A 45 19.59 12.08 -30.13
C ALA A 45 18.30 12.56 -29.44
N GLU A 46 18.10 13.86 -29.36
CA GLU A 46 16.87 14.48 -28.85
C GLU A 46 15.61 14.01 -29.62
N TYR A 47 15.66 14.07 -30.98
CA TYR A 47 14.58 13.54 -31.81
C TYR A 47 14.33 12.05 -31.57
N LEU A 48 15.40 11.26 -31.45
CA LEU A 48 15.29 9.83 -31.20
C LEU A 48 14.69 9.53 -29.82
N GLY A 49 15.01 10.33 -28.78
CA GLY A 49 14.37 10.27 -27.48
C GLY A 49 12.85 10.50 -27.56
N LEU A 50 12.45 11.55 -28.28
CA LEU A 50 11.03 11.81 -28.54
C LEU A 50 10.37 10.65 -29.30
N LEU A 51 10.99 10.14 -30.36
CA LEU A 51 10.43 9.08 -31.22
C LEU A 51 10.25 7.75 -30.45
N VAL A 52 11.23 7.32 -29.67
CA VAL A 52 11.08 6.08 -28.88
C VAL A 52 9.94 6.21 -27.86
N GLY A 53 9.80 7.38 -27.22
CA GLY A 53 8.69 7.67 -26.32
C GLY A 53 7.33 7.67 -27.03
N LEU A 54 7.20 8.36 -28.17
CA LEU A 54 5.95 8.43 -28.94
C LEU A 54 5.52 7.06 -29.48
N ARG A 55 6.45 6.25 -30.00
CA ARG A 55 6.17 4.89 -30.46
C ARG A 55 5.59 4.05 -29.31
N LYS A 56 6.20 4.15 -28.12
CA LYS A 56 5.73 3.42 -26.95
C LYS A 56 4.35 3.92 -26.48
N CYS A 57 4.09 5.21 -26.51
CA CYS A 57 2.76 5.76 -26.22
C CYS A 57 1.68 5.23 -27.19
N VAL A 58 2.00 5.13 -28.49
CA VAL A 58 1.08 4.57 -29.50
C VAL A 58 0.86 3.07 -29.27
N GLU A 59 1.89 2.31 -28.95
CA GLU A 59 1.81 0.88 -28.61
C GLU A 59 0.87 0.64 -27.41
N LEU A 60 0.94 1.51 -26.40
CA LEU A 60 0.09 1.47 -25.21
C LEU A 60 -1.32 2.04 -25.42
N GLY A 61 -1.65 2.49 -26.63
CA GLY A 61 -2.98 3.01 -26.95
C GLY A 61 -3.32 4.38 -26.34
N ILE A 62 -2.31 5.15 -25.93
CA ILE A 62 -2.51 6.48 -25.36
C ILE A 62 -3.08 7.43 -26.39
N LYS A 63 -4.19 8.11 -26.08
CA LYS A 63 -4.90 8.99 -27.00
C LYS A 63 -4.65 10.47 -26.75
N ASN A 64 -4.44 10.86 -25.48
CA ASN A 64 -4.23 12.26 -25.11
C ASN A 64 -2.86 12.38 -24.43
N LEU A 65 -1.97 13.22 -24.97
CA LEU A 65 -0.59 13.31 -24.55
C LEU A 65 -0.09 14.77 -24.51
N GLU A 66 0.61 15.13 -23.43
CA GLU A 66 1.44 16.33 -23.36
C GLU A 66 2.91 15.91 -23.45
N VAL A 67 3.64 16.43 -24.41
CA VAL A 67 5.07 16.17 -24.61
C VAL A 67 5.88 17.33 -24.05
N ARG A 68 6.85 17.06 -23.20
CA ARG A 68 7.75 18.03 -22.57
C ARG A 68 9.22 17.73 -22.88
N GLY A 69 9.99 18.74 -23.22
CA GLY A 69 11.43 18.64 -23.42
C GLY A 69 12.10 20.01 -23.24
N ASP A 70 13.40 20.01 -22.94
CA ASP A 70 14.20 21.22 -22.77
C ASP A 70 14.90 21.69 -24.05
N SER A 71 14.78 20.91 -25.13
CA SER A 71 15.20 21.31 -26.46
C SER A 71 14.17 22.20 -27.15
N ASN A 72 14.35 23.52 -27.07
CA ASN A 72 13.44 24.47 -27.70
C ASN A 72 13.36 24.27 -29.24
N LEU A 73 14.46 23.82 -29.85
CA LEU A 73 14.51 23.50 -31.29
C LEU A 73 13.52 22.37 -31.62
N ILE A 74 13.62 21.25 -30.95
CA ILE A 74 12.80 20.06 -31.21
C ILE A 74 11.32 20.35 -30.92
N ILE A 75 11.03 20.97 -29.79
CA ILE A 75 9.66 21.33 -29.41
C ILE A 75 9.01 22.22 -30.49
N LYS A 76 9.69 23.26 -30.95
CA LYS A 76 9.13 24.19 -31.94
C LYS A 76 9.02 23.59 -33.33
N GLN A 77 9.92 22.68 -33.68
CA GLN A 77 9.81 21.95 -34.95
C GLN A 77 8.66 20.94 -34.94
N CYS A 78 8.49 20.21 -33.85
CA CYS A 78 7.41 19.23 -33.69
C CYS A 78 6.03 19.86 -33.47
N SER A 79 5.95 21.05 -32.82
CA SER A 79 4.69 21.82 -32.77
C SER A 79 4.28 22.41 -34.11
N GLY A 80 5.23 22.57 -35.07
CA GLY A 80 5.00 23.17 -36.36
C GLY A 80 5.27 24.68 -36.42
N GLU A 81 5.75 25.29 -35.33
CA GLU A 81 6.13 26.70 -35.28
C GLU A 81 7.38 27.00 -36.12
N TRP A 82 8.32 26.06 -36.16
CA TRP A 82 9.55 26.20 -36.97
C TRP A 82 9.65 25.12 -38.04
N LYS A 83 10.20 25.51 -39.19
CA LYS A 83 10.49 24.58 -40.30
C LYS A 83 11.78 23.83 -40.02
N THR A 84 11.78 22.50 -40.17
CA THR A 84 12.99 21.66 -40.16
C THR A 84 13.69 21.77 -41.51
N LYS A 85 14.94 22.28 -41.54
CA LYS A 85 15.72 22.48 -42.74
C LYS A 85 16.90 21.50 -42.85
N ASP A 86 17.38 20.98 -41.76
CA ASP A 86 18.50 20.05 -41.68
C ASP A 86 18.08 18.71 -42.30
N SER A 87 18.81 18.26 -43.33
CA SER A 87 18.53 17.03 -44.08
C SER A 87 18.54 15.76 -43.21
N LYS A 88 19.26 15.77 -42.07
CA LYS A 88 19.31 14.64 -41.13
C LYS A 88 18.14 14.66 -40.15
N LEU A 89 17.57 15.83 -39.87
CA LEU A 89 16.44 15.99 -38.96
C LEU A 89 15.07 15.91 -39.64
N VAL A 90 15.00 16.21 -40.95
CA VAL A 90 13.75 16.13 -41.72
C VAL A 90 13.08 14.77 -41.63
N PRO A 91 13.76 13.63 -41.84
CA PRO A 91 13.13 12.31 -41.76
C PRO A 91 12.59 12.02 -40.35
N LEU A 92 13.29 12.46 -39.29
CA LEU A 92 12.89 12.26 -37.90
C LEU A 92 11.63 13.08 -37.56
N ASN A 93 11.59 14.35 -38.03
CA ASN A 93 10.42 15.19 -37.86
C ASN A 93 9.20 14.69 -38.65
N ASP A 94 9.41 14.13 -39.83
CA ASP A 94 8.32 13.56 -40.64
C ASP A 94 7.73 12.31 -39.95
N GLU A 95 8.56 11.50 -39.29
CA GLU A 95 8.08 10.39 -38.49
C GLU A 95 7.28 10.88 -37.26
N VAL A 96 7.73 11.94 -36.59
CA VAL A 96 6.95 12.56 -35.49
C VAL A 96 5.57 12.99 -35.99
N LYS A 97 5.45 13.59 -37.19
CA LYS A 97 4.16 13.98 -37.79
C LYS A 97 3.24 12.78 -37.99
N ILE A 98 3.77 11.67 -38.53
CA ILE A 98 3.00 10.43 -38.71
C ILE A 98 2.49 9.88 -37.38
N LEU A 99 3.33 9.87 -36.32
CA LEU A 99 2.94 9.41 -35.01
C LEU A 99 1.91 10.34 -34.38
N LYS A 100 1.98 11.65 -34.58
CA LYS A 100 0.99 12.62 -34.07
C LYS A 100 -0.43 12.31 -34.51
N GLU A 101 -0.62 11.80 -35.73
CA GLU A 101 -1.95 11.43 -36.26
C GLU A 101 -2.60 10.24 -35.53
N LYS A 102 -1.86 9.54 -34.67
CA LYS A 102 -2.37 8.41 -33.87
C LYS A 102 -2.98 8.86 -32.55
N PHE A 103 -2.80 10.12 -32.16
CA PHE A 103 -3.32 10.70 -30.94
C PHE A 103 -4.57 11.55 -31.23
N ASP A 104 -5.56 11.51 -30.33
CA ASP A 104 -6.74 12.37 -30.40
C ASP A 104 -6.37 13.83 -30.03
N SER A 105 -5.41 13.97 -29.10
CA SER A 105 -4.82 15.25 -28.72
C SER A 105 -3.37 15.08 -28.31
N ILE A 106 -2.48 15.88 -28.91
CA ILE A 106 -1.07 15.94 -28.54
C ILE A 106 -0.59 17.39 -28.50
N THR A 107 0.05 17.79 -27.42
CA THR A 107 0.61 19.13 -27.22
C THR A 107 2.12 19.05 -26.93
N PHE A 108 2.88 20.07 -27.36
CA PHE A 108 4.31 20.16 -27.15
C PHE A 108 4.65 21.38 -26.31
N VAL A 109 5.35 21.17 -25.20
CA VAL A 109 5.65 22.20 -24.20
C VAL A 109 7.16 22.24 -23.94
N HIS A 110 7.78 23.38 -24.19
CA HIS A 110 9.18 23.60 -23.81
C HIS A 110 9.27 23.82 -22.30
N VAL A 111 10.15 23.08 -21.63
CA VAL A 111 10.44 23.21 -20.21
C VAL A 111 11.91 23.58 -20.01
N LYS A 112 12.22 24.24 -18.88
CA LYS A 112 13.63 24.46 -18.53
C LYS A 112 14.28 23.15 -18.12
N ARG A 113 15.59 23.01 -18.36
CA ARG A 113 16.38 21.81 -18.03
C ARG A 113 16.20 21.33 -16.58
N GLU A 114 16.01 22.27 -15.64
CA GLU A 114 15.72 21.94 -14.24
C GLU A 114 14.42 21.14 -14.04
N PHE A 115 13.51 21.11 -15.01
CA PHE A 115 12.26 20.35 -15.01
C PHE A 115 12.31 19.11 -15.91
N ASN A 116 13.47 18.83 -16.58
CA ASN A 116 13.70 17.64 -17.41
C ASN A 116 14.77 16.69 -16.81
N LYS A 117 15.11 16.86 -15.53
CA LYS A 117 16.23 16.17 -14.87
C LYS A 117 16.13 14.64 -14.90
N GLU A 118 14.93 14.09 -14.85
CA GLU A 118 14.75 12.64 -14.81
C GLU A 118 15.03 12.03 -16.19
N ALA A 119 14.57 12.67 -17.29
CA ALA A 119 14.92 12.26 -18.64
C ALA A 119 16.42 12.43 -18.91
N ASP A 120 17.04 13.55 -18.48
CA ASP A 120 18.50 13.79 -18.57
C ASP A 120 19.28 12.72 -17.78
N ALA A 121 18.85 12.35 -16.56
CA ALA A 121 19.50 11.32 -15.76
C ALA A 121 19.37 9.93 -16.41
N LEU A 122 18.23 9.62 -16.99
CA LEU A 122 18.01 8.37 -17.72
C LEU A 122 18.90 8.28 -18.96
N THR A 123 18.95 9.37 -19.74
CA THR A 123 19.84 9.51 -20.91
C THR A 123 21.31 9.28 -20.52
N ASN A 124 21.77 9.88 -19.41
CA ASN A 124 23.11 9.69 -18.88
C ASN A 124 23.38 8.23 -18.45
N SER A 125 22.44 7.59 -17.79
CA SER A 125 22.56 6.18 -17.36
C SER A 125 22.71 5.22 -18.56
N ILE A 126 21.95 5.43 -19.63
CA ILE A 126 22.02 4.64 -20.86
C ILE A 126 23.37 4.85 -21.56
N TYR A 127 23.86 6.10 -21.62
CA TYR A 127 25.15 6.43 -22.19
C TYR A 127 26.30 5.72 -21.46
N GLU A 128 26.30 5.73 -20.13
CA GLU A 128 27.32 5.11 -19.29
C GLU A 128 27.33 3.58 -19.42
N LYS A 129 26.15 2.95 -19.46
CA LYS A 129 26.01 1.49 -19.56
C LYS A 129 26.21 0.95 -20.96
N LYS A 130 26.07 1.81 -21.99
CA LYS A 130 26.09 1.45 -23.42
C LYS A 130 25.07 0.35 -23.81
N GLU A 131 23.93 0.35 -23.14
CA GLU A 131 22.86 -0.63 -23.34
C GLU A 131 21.52 0.07 -23.55
N ASP A 132 20.70 -0.48 -24.46
CA ASP A 132 19.32 -0.03 -24.61
C ASP A 132 18.53 -0.33 -23.35
N LEU A 133 17.69 0.61 -22.91
CA LEU A 133 16.76 0.41 -21.82
C LEU A 133 15.35 0.25 -22.41
N ILE A 134 14.79 -0.93 -22.26
CA ILE A 134 13.37 -1.18 -22.43
C ILE A 134 12.87 -1.60 -21.07
N MET A 135 12.61 -0.65 -20.18
CA MET A 135 11.72 -0.94 -19.07
C MET A 135 10.32 -0.94 -19.66
N GLU A 136 9.80 -2.14 -19.87
CA GLU A 136 8.36 -2.27 -20.06
C GLU A 136 7.67 -1.53 -18.93
N PRO A 137 6.49 -0.93 -19.19
CA PRO A 137 5.72 -0.35 -18.12
C PRO A 137 5.81 -1.35 -16.97
N ILE A 138 6.04 -0.89 -15.76
CA ILE A 138 5.33 -1.48 -14.66
C ILE A 138 3.87 -1.28 -15.07
N GLN A 139 3.41 -2.16 -15.97
CA GLN A 139 2.03 -2.53 -15.90
C GLN A 139 1.94 -2.99 -14.43
N GLU A 140 1.38 -2.17 -13.57
CA GLU A 140 0.19 -2.71 -12.95
C GLU A 140 -0.64 -3.17 -14.15
N ALA A 141 -0.29 -4.34 -14.67
CA ALA A 141 -1.17 -5.14 -15.48
C ALA A 141 -2.45 -4.99 -14.71
N VAL A 142 -3.49 -4.51 -15.34
CA VAL A 142 -4.84 -4.58 -14.78
C VAL A 142 -4.92 -6.03 -14.39
N LYS A 143 -4.48 -6.36 -13.17
CA LYS A 143 -4.57 -7.69 -12.62
C LYS A 143 -6.06 -7.83 -12.44
N THR A 144 -6.70 -8.29 -13.52
CA THR A 144 -8.00 -8.92 -13.40
C THR A 144 -7.72 -10.11 -12.50
N TYR A 145 -7.91 -9.88 -11.21
CA TYR A 145 -7.81 -10.95 -10.25
C TYR A 145 -8.89 -11.95 -10.64
N LEU A 146 -8.49 -13.18 -10.95
CA LEU A 146 -9.45 -14.26 -11.14
C LEU A 146 -10.15 -14.46 -9.80
N LEU A 147 -11.33 -13.86 -9.68
CA LEU A 147 -12.18 -14.02 -8.52
C LEU A 147 -12.72 -15.45 -8.49
N ASN A 148 -12.76 -16.04 -7.30
CA ASN A 148 -13.52 -17.29 -7.12
C ASN A 148 -15.03 -16.99 -7.11
N ALA A 149 -15.85 -18.03 -7.06
CA ALA A 149 -17.31 -17.88 -7.09
C ALA A 149 -17.84 -17.05 -5.91
N GLU A 150 -17.28 -17.20 -4.72
CA GLU A 150 -17.67 -16.43 -3.52
C GLU A 150 -17.34 -14.94 -3.69
N GLN A 151 -16.15 -14.62 -4.17
CA GLN A 151 -15.71 -13.26 -4.43
C GLN A 151 -16.50 -12.61 -5.56
N GLN A 152 -16.83 -13.36 -6.61
CA GLN A 152 -17.69 -12.88 -7.69
C GLN A 152 -19.10 -12.57 -7.18
N ALA A 153 -19.66 -13.43 -6.33
CA ALA A 153 -20.96 -13.16 -5.71
C ALA A 153 -20.99 -11.86 -4.91
N VAL A 154 -19.88 -11.52 -4.19
CA VAL A 154 -19.75 -10.20 -3.53
C VAL A 154 -19.82 -9.07 -4.55
N LEU A 155 -19.07 -9.18 -5.64
CA LEU A 155 -19.01 -8.15 -6.67
C LEU A 155 -20.39 -7.92 -7.32
N ASP A 156 -21.12 -9.00 -7.57
CA ASP A 156 -22.48 -8.94 -8.13
C ASP A 156 -23.43 -8.18 -7.19
N GLN A 157 -23.39 -8.45 -5.87
CA GLN A 157 -24.20 -7.72 -4.88
C GLN A 157 -23.81 -6.24 -4.80
N VAL A 158 -22.50 -5.94 -4.91
CA VAL A 158 -22.00 -4.56 -4.96
C VAL A 158 -22.55 -3.82 -6.19
N PHE A 159 -22.58 -4.46 -7.36
CA PHE A 159 -23.12 -3.87 -8.59
C PHE A 159 -24.64 -3.70 -8.59
N GLU A 160 -25.35 -4.49 -7.80
CA GLU A 160 -26.79 -4.28 -7.53
C GLU A 160 -27.03 -3.05 -6.62
N GLY A 161 -25.98 -2.39 -6.14
CA GLY A 161 -26.06 -1.21 -5.28
C GLY A 161 -26.37 -1.53 -3.81
N LYS A 162 -26.21 -2.78 -3.39
CA LYS A 162 -26.45 -3.22 -2.00
C LYS A 162 -25.32 -2.83 -1.06
N ASN A 163 -25.66 -2.57 0.18
CA ASN A 163 -24.71 -2.45 1.28
C ASN A 163 -24.33 -3.87 1.73
N VAL A 164 -23.02 -4.18 1.67
CA VAL A 164 -22.52 -5.53 1.84
C VAL A 164 -21.57 -5.63 3.02
N PHE A 165 -21.74 -6.66 3.86
CA PHE A 165 -20.69 -7.09 4.79
C PHE A 165 -20.03 -8.37 4.26
N VAL A 166 -18.73 -8.30 4.03
CA VAL A 166 -17.90 -9.43 3.59
C VAL A 166 -17.08 -9.92 4.77
N THR A 167 -17.35 -11.13 5.20
CA THR A 167 -16.64 -11.76 6.33
C THR A 167 -15.88 -13.01 5.88
N GLY A 168 -15.07 -13.57 6.78
CA GLY A 168 -14.30 -14.79 6.54
C GLY A 168 -12.93 -14.75 7.23
N PRO A 169 -12.28 -15.90 7.40
CA PRO A 169 -11.01 -16.02 8.12
C PRO A 169 -9.88 -15.18 7.51
N GLY A 170 -8.78 -15.09 8.24
CA GLY A 170 -7.56 -14.46 7.73
C GLY A 170 -7.01 -15.22 6.51
N GLY A 171 -6.70 -14.51 5.42
CA GLY A 171 -6.09 -15.14 4.24
C GLY A 171 -7.04 -15.55 3.12
N VAL A 172 -8.33 -15.19 3.18
CA VAL A 172 -9.33 -15.45 2.11
C VAL A 172 -9.31 -14.43 0.97
N GLY A 173 -8.37 -13.48 0.97
CA GLY A 173 -8.21 -12.52 -0.13
C GLY A 173 -9.06 -11.25 -0.01
N LYS A 174 -9.56 -10.86 1.17
CA LYS A 174 -10.36 -9.63 1.38
C LYS A 174 -9.68 -8.37 0.80
N SER A 175 -8.39 -8.17 1.07
CA SER A 175 -7.66 -6.99 0.58
C SER A 175 -7.49 -6.97 -0.95
N MET A 176 -7.41 -8.14 -1.59
CA MET A 176 -7.41 -8.26 -3.05
C MET A 176 -8.80 -7.93 -3.62
N LEU A 177 -9.84 -8.43 -2.98
CA LEU A 177 -11.23 -8.16 -3.38
C LEU A 177 -11.57 -6.67 -3.28
N ILE A 178 -11.08 -5.95 -2.24
CA ILE A 178 -11.21 -4.48 -2.13
C ILE A 178 -10.66 -3.78 -3.38
N LYS A 179 -9.45 -4.13 -3.80
CA LYS A 179 -8.81 -3.53 -4.99
C LYS A 179 -9.60 -3.78 -6.26
N GLU A 180 -10.12 -4.99 -6.41
CA GLU A 180 -10.92 -5.35 -7.58
C GLU A 180 -12.29 -4.67 -7.59
N ILE A 181 -12.98 -4.58 -6.45
CA ILE A 181 -14.23 -3.81 -6.29
C ILE A 181 -13.98 -2.34 -6.64
N GLN A 182 -12.95 -1.73 -6.08
CA GLN A 182 -12.59 -0.34 -6.35
C GLN A 182 -12.36 -0.11 -7.85
N ARG A 183 -11.48 -0.90 -8.46
CA ARG A 183 -11.14 -0.80 -9.88
C ARG A 183 -12.39 -0.85 -10.78
N GLN A 184 -13.23 -1.88 -10.58
CA GLN A 184 -14.40 -2.06 -11.43
C GLN A 184 -15.49 -1.00 -11.22
N LEU A 185 -15.63 -0.46 -10.00
CA LEU A 185 -16.55 0.64 -9.72
C LEU A 185 -16.05 1.96 -10.33
N GLU A 186 -14.76 2.24 -10.23
CA GLU A 186 -14.13 3.43 -10.83
C GLU A 186 -14.19 3.39 -12.36
N GLU A 187 -14.02 2.22 -13.01
CA GLU A 187 -14.25 2.03 -14.44
C GLU A 187 -15.69 2.32 -14.87
N LYS A 188 -16.66 2.14 -13.97
CA LYS A 188 -18.07 2.52 -14.18
C LYS A 188 -18.35 3.98 -13.81
N GLY A 189 -17.34 4.77 -13.55
CA GLY A 189 -17.45 6.19 -13.21
C GLY A 189 -17.93 6.48 -11.80
N LYS A 190 -17.88 5.51 -10.87
CA LYS A 190 -18.19 5.72 -9.46
C LYS A 190 -17.00 6.29 -8.70
N ASN A 191 -17.27 7.22 -7.80
CA ASN A 191 -16.27 7.76 -6.89
C ASN A 191 -16.20 6.88 -5.64
N VAL A 192 -15.13 6.10 -5.50
CA VAL A 192 -14.95 5.12 -4.44
C VAL A 192 -13.99 5.63 -3.38
N ALA A 193 -14.40 5.61 -2.12
CA ALA A 193 -13.50 5.85 -0.99
C ALA A 193 -13.17 4.52 -0.31
N VAL A 194 -11.90 4.15 -0.30
CA VAL A 194 -11.40 2.99 0.45
C VAL A 194 -10.83 3.46 1.77
N THR A 195 -11.25 2.83 2.86
CA THR A 195 -10.82 3.18 4.22
C THR A 195 -10.53 1.94 5.04
N SER A 196 -9.77 2.09 6.13
CA SER A 196 -9.54 1.05 7.11
C SER A 196 -9.57 1.61 8.54
N LEU A 197 -9.73 0.74 9.54
CA LEU A 197 -9.78 1.15 10.96
C LEU A 197 -8.41 1.55 11.50
N THR A 198 -7.32 0.94 11.00
CA THR A 198 -5.96 1.21 11.48
C THR A 198 -5.09 1.81 10.39
N GLY A 199 -4.10 2.62 10.79
CA GLY A 199 -3.14 3.20 9.84
C GLY A 199 -2.31 2.12 9.11
N ALA A 200 -1.91 1.08 9.82
CA ALA A 200 -1.15 -0.03 9.23
C ALA A 200 -1.94 -0.76 8.14
N ALA A 201 -3.23 -1.09 8.41
CA ALA A 201 -4.08 -1.73 7.41
C ALA A 201 -4.39 -0.79 6.24
N ALA A 202 -4.62 0.50 6.50
CA ALA A 202 -4.86 1.50 5.46
C ALA A 202 -3.68 1.61 4.48
N VAL A 203 -2.45 1.67 4.98
CA VAL A 203 -1.23 1.69 4.14
C VAL A 203 -1.13 0.45 3.25
N LEU A 204 -1.47 -0.74 3.75
CA LEU A 204 -1.40 -1.99 3.00
C LEU A 204 -2.30 -2.04 1.77
N ILE A 205 -3.44 -1.39 1.83
CA ILE A 205 -4.42 -1.34 0.74
C ILE A 205 -4.38 -0.03 -0.04
N GLY A 206 -3.41 0.87 0.26
CA GLY A 206 -3.30 2.18 -0.38
C GLY A 206 -4.44 3.13 -0.02
N ALA A 207 -5.00 2.99 1.19
CA ALA A 207 -6.19 3.70 1.65
C ALA A 207 -5.90 4.66 2.81
N ARG A 208 -6.93 5.38 3.24
CA ARG A 208 -6.93 6.26 4.42
C ARG A 208 -7.59 5.56 5.61
N THR A 209 -7.32 6.04 6.83
CA THR A 209 -8.13 5.59 7.96
C THR A 209 -9.52 6.21 7.88
N ILE A 210 -10.56 5.46 8.28
CA ILE A 210 -11.94 5.97 8.35
C ILE A 210 -12.03 7.22 9.23
N HIS A 211 -11.26 7.28 10.32
CA HIS A 211 -11.18 8.42 11.22
C HIS A 211 -10.65 9.70 10.54
N SER A 212 -9.70 9.55 9.63
CA SER A 212 -9.15 10.66 8.85
C SER A 212 -10.07 11.04 7.71
N TRP A 213 -10.56 10.08 6.95
CA TRP A 213 -11.44 10.32 5.81
C TRP A 213 -12.74 11.02 6.23
N SER A 214 -13.37 10.57 7.31
CA SER A 214 -14.63 11.11 7.81
C SER A 214 -14.48 12.44 8.57
N GLY A 215 -13.27 12.74 9.06
CA GLY A 215 -13.02 13.94 9.86
C GLY A 215 -13.40 13.85 11.33
N ILE A 216 -13.83 12.67 11.82
CA ILE A 216 -14.20 12.48 13.23
C ILE A 216 -12.99 12.32 14.16
N GLY A 217 -11.76 12.16 13.62
CA GLY A 217 -10.57 11.90 14.44
C GLY A 217 -10.78 10.70 15.35
N ILE A 218 -10.56 10.84 16.65
CA ILE A 218 -10.73 9.76 17.63
C ILE A 218 -12.19 9.52 18.11
N GLY A 219 -13.17 10.19 17.51
CA GLY A 219 -14.60 9.93 17.74
C GLY A 219 -15.20 10.46 19.06
N ARG A 220 -14.49 11.30 19.82
CA ARG A 220 -14.91 11.72 21.18
C ARG A 220 -15.98 12.82 21.23
N LYS A 221 -16.21 13.54 20.13
CA LYS A 221 -17.19 14.63 20.09
C LYS A 221 -18.57 14.12 19.71
N THR A 222 -19.60 14.99 19.90
CA THR A 222 -20.95 14.74 19.41
C THR A 222 -21.03 14.85 17.88
N VAL A 223 -22.06 14.29 17.27
CA VAL A 223 -22.28 14.38 15.83
C VAL A 223 -22.49 15.84 15.41
N ASP A 224 -23.22 16.63 16.19
CA ASP A 224 -23.44 18.05 15.88
C ASP A 224 -22.12 18.85 15.90
N ASP A 225 -21.24 18.63 16.89
CA ASP A 225 -19.92 19.25 16.92
C ASP A 225 -19.08 18.93 15.68
N TYR A 226 -19.09 17.66 15.23
CA TYR A 226 -18.40 17.24 14.01
C TYR A 226 -19.02 17.88 12.77
N PHE A 227 -20.34 17.87 12.68
CA PHE A 227 -21.07 18.49 11.57
C PHE A 227 -20.73 19.97 11.43
N GLN A 228 -20.80 20.74 12.53
CA GLN A 228 -20.47 22.17 12.53
C GLN A 228 -19.01 22.41 12.16
N PHE A 229 -18.10 21.62 12.71
CA PHE A 229 -16.67 21.73 12.43
C PHE A 229 -16.34 21.41 10.98
N ILE A 230 -16.85 20.29 10.44
CA ILE A 230 -16.60 19.89 9.05
C ILE A 230 -17.21 20.91 8.09
N ARG A 231 -18.44 21.37 8.38
CA ARG A 231 -19.12 22.36 7.55
C ARG A 231 -18.35 23.68 7.45
N LYS A 232 -17.79 24.16 8.56
CA LYS A 232 -17.13 25.47 8.64
C LYS A 232 -15.65 25.42 8.31
N CYS A 233 -14.94 24.39 8.76
CA CYS A 233 -13.47 24.37 8.82
C CYS A 233 -12.80 23.31 7.93
N GLN A 234 -13.56 22.33 7.37
CA GLN A 234 -13.00 21.21 6.62
C GLN A 234 -13.64 21.02 5.24
N PRO A 235 -13.42 21.97 4.29
CA PRO A 235 -14.10 21.92 2.99
C PRO A 235 -13.76 20.67 2.18
N LYS A 236 -12.54 20.15 2.25
CA LYS A 236 -12.13 18.91 1.55
C LYS A 236 -12.85 17.67 2.09
N ILE A 237 -12.97 17.54 3.41
CA ILE A 237 -13.69 16.43 4.05
C ILE A 237 -15.19 16.51 3.71
N ARG A 238 -15.75 17.71 3.78
CA ARG A 238 -17.14 17.92 3.39
C ARG A 238 -17.39 17.53 1.93
N GLU A 239 -16.47 17.86 1.04
CA GLU A 239 -16.55 17.47 -0.37
C GLU A 239 -16.41 15.95 -0.54
N ALA A 240 -15.48 15.31 0.15
CA ALA A 240 -15.33 13.86 0.13
C ALA A 240 -16.63 13.16 0.52
N TRP A 241 -17.31 13.59 1.60
CA TRP A 241 -18.61 13.04 1.99
C TRP A 241 -19.70 13.20 0.90
N ARG A 242 -19.65 14.28 0.10
CA ARG A 242 -20.67 14.58 -0.90
C ARG A 242 -20.41 13.91 -2.24
N SER A 243 -19.17 13.86 -2.66
CA SER A 243 -18.77 13.33 -3.97
C SER A 243 -18.61 11.81 -3.99
N THR A 244 -18.38 11.17 -2.86
CA THR A 244 -18.23 9.71 -2.78
C THR A 244 -19.57 9.02 -3.05
N ASP A 245 -19.55 7.99 -3.91
CA ASP A 245 -20.68 7.12 -4.20
C ASP A 245 -20.66 5.86 -3.35
N VAL A 246 -19.46 5.30 -3.14
CA VAL A 246 -19.24 4.02 -2.45
C VAL A 246 -18.15 4.19 -1.39
N LEU A 247 -18.43 3.81 -0.15
CA LEU A 247 -17.49 3.79 0.95
C LEU A 247 -17.16 2.35 1.34
N ILE A 248 -15.90 1.96 1.17
CA ILE A 248 -15.38 0.67 1.60
C ILE A 248 -14.67 0.84 2.94
N ILE A 249 -15.01 -0.01 3.92
CA ILE A 249 -14.45 0.00 5.27
C ILE A 249 -13.83 -1.36 5.56
N ASP A 250 -12.51 -1.44 5.55
CA ASP A 250 -11.76 -2.66 5.89
C ASP A 250 -11.50 -2.74 7.40
N GLU A 251 -11.25 -3.96 7.89
CA GLU A 251 -11.01 -4.30 9.31
C GLU A 251 -12.15 -3.84 10.24
N ILE A 252 -13.41 -3.99 9.80
CA ILE A 252 -14.61 -3.53 10.52
C ILE A 252 -14.73 -4.13 11.93
N SER A 253 -14.07 -5.25 12.24
CA SER A 253 -14.09 -5.90 13.55
C SER A 253 -13.63 -5.00 14.70
N MET A 254 -12.79 -4.02 14.40
CA MET A 254 -12.26 -3.07 15.39
C MET A 254 -13.13 -1.81 15.54
N MET A 255 -14.21 -1.68 14.78
CA MET A 255 -15.13 -0.54 14.87
C MET A 255 -16.14 -0.75 15.99
N SER A 256 -16.34 0.29 16.80
CA SER A 256 -17.41 0.29 17.79
C SER A 256 -18.76 0.66 17.17
N ASP A 257 -19.84 0.20 17.82
CA ASP A 257 -21.21 0.60 17.50
C ASP A 257 -21.37 2.13 17.48
N GLU A 258 -20.86 2.81 18.50
CA GLU A 258 -20.94 4.27 18.67
C GLU A 258 -20.29 5.01 17.47
N ILE A 259 -19.12 4.57 17.01
CA ILE A 259 -18.44 5.21 15.88
C ILE A 259 -19.22 4.99 14.59
N PHE A 260 -19.74 3.79 14.35
CA PHE A 260 -20.53 3.48 13.16
C PHE A 260 -21.83 4.28 13.13
N GLU A 261 -22.53 4.42 14.26
CA GLU A 261 -23.73 5.23 14.39
C GLU A 261 -23.45 6.72 14.13
N LYS A 262 -22.35 7.25 14.68
CA LYS A 262 -21.92 8.63 14.41
C LYS A 262 -21.61 8.87 12.93
N LEU A 263 -20.97 7.91 12.26
CA LEU A 263 -20.67 8.01 10.83
C LEU A 263 -21.96 8.02 10.00
N GLU A 264 -22.92 7.18 10.34
CA GLU A 264 -24.21 7.10 9.65
C GLU A 264 -25.00 8.42 9.77
N GLU A 265 -25.12 8.94 10.97
CA GLU A 265 -25.84 10.18 11.23
C GLU A 265 -25.14 11.39 10.57
N LEU A 266 -23.80 11.45 10.68
CA LEU A 266 -22.99 12.49 10.06
C LEU A 266 -23.12 12.48 8.52
N ALA A 267 -23.19 11.30 7.90
CA ALA A 267 -23.42 11.12 6.49
C ALA A 267 -24.76 11.72 6.05
N ARG A 268 -25.86 11.42 6.77
CA ARG A 268 -27.17 12.00 6.47
C ARG A 268 -27.14 13.54 6.52
N LEU A 269 -26.54 14.10 7.55
CA LEU A 269 -26.44 15.55 7.75
C LEU A 269 -25.60 16.24 6.65
N LEU A 270 -24.40 15.71 6.34
CA LEU A 270 -23.48 16.31 5.36
C LEU A 270 -23.97 16.17 3.92
N ARG A 271 -24.62 15.07 3.59
CA ARG A 271 -25.19 14.77 2.27
C ARG A 271 -26.61 15.34 2.10
N ARG A 272 -27.26 15.79 3.19
CA ARG A 272 -28.64 16.29 3.22
C ARG A 272 -29.62 15.26 2.64
N ASN A 273 -29.51 14.03 3.07
CA ASN A 273 -30.30 12.92 2.56
C ASN A 273 -30.61 11.97 3.74
N ASP A 274 -31.88 11.71 3.99
CA ASP A 274 -32.36 10.91 5.14
C ASP A 274 -32.25 9.39 4.93
N LYS A 275 -31.85 8.93 3.74
CA LYS A 275 -31.52 7.53 3.51
C LYS A 275 -30.34 7.11 4.36
N SER A 276 -30.24 5.84 4.65
CA SER A 276 -29.12 5.26 5.36
C SER A 276 -27.78 5.73 4.79
N PHE A 277 -26.84 6.15 5.65
CA PHE A 277 -25.58 6.79 5.28
C PHE A 277 -25.71 7.93 4.26
N GLY A 278 -26.83 8.66 4.27
CA GLY A 278 -27.07 9.73 3.30
C GLY A 278 -27.13 9.26 1.84
N GLY A 279 -27.50 7.99 1.60
CA GLY A 279 -27.53 7.35 0.29
C GLY A 279 -26.15 6.94 -0.25
N LEU A 280 -25.14 6.88 0.59
CA LEU A 280 -23.82 6.32 0.30
C LEU A 280 -23.91 4.79 0.36
N GLN A 281 -23.41 4.10 -0.65
CA GLN A 281 -23.30 2.64 -0.61
C GLN A 281 -22.16 2.24 0.33
N ILE A 282 -22.40 1.30 1.24
CA ILE A 282 -21.45 0.87 2.26
C ILE A 282 -21.01 -0.57 2.00
N ILE A 283 -19.70 -0.78 1.95
CA ILE A 283 -19.09 -2.11 1.83
C ILE A 283 -18.15 -2.29 3.01
N CYS A 284 -18.51 -3.16 3.94
CA CYS A 284 -17.71 -3.48 5.12
C CYS A 284 -16.99 -4.82 4.91
N LEU A 285 -15.68 -4.86 5.23
CA LEU A 285 -14.92 -6.12 5.20
C LEU A 285 -14.26 -6.35 6.56
N GLY A 286 -14.21 -7.60 6.99
CA GLY A 286 -13.52 -7.98 8.23
C GLY A 286 -13.93 -9.33 8.77
N ASP A 287 -13.40 -9.66 9.93
CA ASP A 287 -13.70 -10.91 10.63
C ASP A 287 -13.86 -10.62 12.13
N PHE A 288 -15.06 -10.72 12.67
CA PHE A 288 -15.29 -10.47 14.10
C PHE A 288 -14.60 -11.48 15.02
N TYR A 289 -14.15 -12.61 14.48
CA TYR A 289 -13.24 -13.51 15.20
C TYR A 289 -11.78 -13.02 15.21
N GLN A 290 -11.49 -11.81 14.74
CA GLN A 290 -10.19 -11.15 14.95
C GLN A 290 -10.29 -10.18 16.14
N LEU A 291 -9.42 -9.16 16.19
CA LEU A 291 -9.36 -8.26 17.33
C LEU A 291 -10.66 -7.43 17.47
N PRO A 292 -11.22 -7.36 18.70
CA PRO A 292 -12.40 -6.55 18.98
C PRO A 292 -12.09 -5.05 19.06
N PRO A 293 -13.11 -4.19 19.11
CA PRO A 293 -12.93 -2.78 19.44
C PRO A 293 -12.46 -2.62 20.90
N ILE A 294 -11.58 -1.64 21.14
CA ILE A 294 -10.96 -1.43 22.45
C ILE A 294 -11.99 -0.82 23.42
N ASN A 295 -12.32 -1.51 24.51
CA ASN A 295 -13.23 -1.05 25.56
C ASN A 295 -14.59 -0.53 25.04
N ALA A 296 -15.11 -1.13 23.97
CA ALA A 296 -16.36 -0.73 23.34
C ALA A 296 -17.15 -1.96 22.87
N LYS A 297 -18.42 -1.75 22.51
CA LYS A 297 -19.26 -2.79 21.92
C LYS A 297 -18.88 -3.01 20.45
N PHE A 298 -19.12 -4.22 19.95
CA PHE A 298 -19.00 -4.51 18.53
C PHE A 298 -20.02 -3.70 17.72
N VAL A 299 -19.67 -3.39 16.49
CA VAL A 299 -20.56 -2.66 15.58
C VAL A 299 -21.90 -3.36 15.37
N PHE A 300 -21.94 -4.70 15.37
CA PHE A 300 -23.16 -5.48 15.20
C PHE A 300 -24.08 -5.48 16.44
N GLU A 301 -23.61 -4.99 17.57
CA GLU A 301 -24.45 -4.78 18.77
C GLU A 301 -25.25 -3.48 18.69
N GLY A 302 -24.89 -2.57 17.79
CA GLY A 302 -25.58 -1.29 17.55
C GLY A 302 -26.85 -1.46 16.72
N ALA A 303 -27.82 -0.57 16.95
CA ALA A 303 -29.11 -0.62 16.28
C ALA A 303 -29.02 -0.30 14.77
N VAL A 304 -27.96 0.38 14.34
CA VAL A 304 -27.79 0.88 12.97
C VAL A 304 -27.22 -0.21 12.04
N TRP A 305 -26.37 -1.10 12.55
CA TRP A 305 -25.71 -2.14 11.76
C TRP A 305 -26.66 -2.95 10.87
N ASN A 306 -27.67 -3.56 11.50
CA ASN A 306 -28.67 -4.41 10.82
C ASN A 306 -29.64 -3.60 9.91
N LYS A 307 -29.71 -2.28 10.08
CA LYS A 307 -30.53 -1.40 9.23
C LYS A 307 -29.80 -0.95 7.97
N VAL A 308 -28.47 -0.90 8.06
CA VAL A 308 -27.60 -0.42 6.98
C VAL A 308 -27.31 -1.53 5.99
N LEU A 309 -27.02 -2.74 6.48
CA LEU A 309 -26.57 -3.85 5.63
C LEU A 309 -27.73 -4.58 4.97
N ASP A 310 -27.62 -4.78 3.68
CA ASP A 310 -28.61 -5.54 2.89
C ASP A 310 -28.22 -7.01 2.78
N VAL A 311 -26.89 -7.31 2.72
CA VAL A 311 -26.37 -8.66 2.47
C VAL A 311 -25.10 -8.90 3.28
N ILE A 312 -24.96 -10.14 3.77
CA ILE A 312 -23.74 -10.65 4.39
C ILE A 312 -23.23 -11.80 3.55
N VAL A 313 -21.95 -11.75 3.16
CA VAL A 313 -21.30 -12.80 2.37
C VAL A 313 -20.08 -13.33 3.12
N THR A 314 -20.02 -14.65 3.31
CA THR A 314 -18.86 -15.32 3.90
C THR A 314 -17.93 -15.83 2.82
N LEU A 315 -16.62 -15.57 2.97
CA LEU A 315 -15.56 -16.13 2.14
C LEU A 315 -14.89 -17.25 2.93
N ASP A 316 -14.92 -18.46 2.42
CA ASP A 316 -14.39 -19.64 3.12
C ASP A 316 -13.06 -20.12 2.53
N GLN A 317 -12.77 -19.84 1.25
CA GLN A 317 -11.57 -20.31 0.60
C GLN A 317 -10.31 -19.57 1.10
N ILE A 318 -9.44 -20.27 1.82
CA ILE A 318 -8.19 -19.73 2.37
C ILE A 318 -7.06 -19.87 1.35
N TYR A 319 -6.38 -18.76 1.04
CA TYR A 319 -5.24 -18.72 0.10
C TYR A 319 -3.88 -18.61 0.79
N ARG A 320 -3.84 -18.04 2.01
CA ARG A 320 -2.58 -17.80 2.75
C ARG A 320 -1.93 -19.10 3.19
N GLN A 321 -2.68 -19.98 3.80
CA GLN A 321 -2.23 -21.29 4.24
C GLN A 321 -2.65 -22.33 3.21
N LYS A 322 -1.74 -23.23 2.81
CA LYS A 322 -2.00 -24.28 1.83
C LYS A 322 -2.22 -25.66 2.46
N ASP A 323 -1.73 -25.86 3.69
CA ASP A 323 -1.84 -27.12 4.42
C ASP A 323 -3.21 -27.23 5.08
N PRO A 324 -4.04 -28.25 4.70
CA PRO A 324 -5.37 -28.44 5.28
C PRO A 324 -5.36 -28.70 6.78
N ILE A 325 -4.32 -29.35 7.31
CA ILE A 325 -4.18 -29.64 8.75
C ILE A 325 -4.01 -28.33 9.52
N PHE A 326 -3.15 -27.46 9.00
CA PHE A 326 -2.94 -26.15 9.60
C PHE A 326 -4.18 -25.24 9.48
N GLN A 327 -4.87 -25.28 8.33
CA GLN A 327 -6.15 -24.56 8.16
C GLN A 327 -7.20 -25.01 9.16
N ASN A 328 -7.36 -26.34 9.35
CA ASN A 328 -8.31 -26.89 10.31
C ASN A 328 -7.99 -26.46 11.75
N MET A 329 -6.72 -26.55 12.14
CA MET A 329 -6.25 -26.07 13.45
C MET A 329 -6.59 -24.59 13.66
N LEU A 330 -6.34 -23.72 12.67
CA LEU A 330 -6.65 -22.30 12.76
C LEU A 330 -8.16 -22.04 12.84
N ASN A 331 -8.97 -22.80 12.10
CA ASN A 331 -10.43 -22.70 12.17
C ASN A 331 -10.99 -23.10 13.55
N GLU A 332 -10.48 -24.18 14.14
CA GLU A 332 -10.84 -24.54 15.52
C GLU A 332 -10.51 -23.41 16.51
N ILE A 333 -9.27 -22.91 16.44
CA ILE A 333 -8.81 -21.84 17.34
C ILE A 333 -9.61 -20.55 17.14
N ARG A 334 -9.99 -20.22 15.90
CA ARG A 334 -10.86 -19.09 15.56
C ARG A 334 -12.19 -19.17 16.32
N LEU A 335 -12.76 -20.36 16.45
CA LEU A 335 -13.99 -20.61 17.18
C LEU A 335 -13.78 -20.83 18.69
N GLY A 336 -12.55 -20.74 19.18
CA GLY A 336 -12.22 -21.01 20.59
C GLY A 336 -12.26 -22.51 20.94
N ILE A 337 -12.20 -23.38 19.95
CA ILE A 337 -12.19 -24.84 20.10
C ILE A 337 -10.76 -25.34 20.06
N VAL A 338 -10.43 -26.29 20.92
CA VAL A 338 -9.14 -26.99 20.89
C VAL A 338 -9.42 -28.50 20.97
N SER A 339 -9.41 -29.17 19.85
CA SER A 339 -9.47 -30.64 19.80
C SER A 339 -8.19 -31.27 20.34
N ASN A 340 -8.19 -32.57 20.54
CA ASN A 340 -6.97 -33.29 20.97
C ASN A 340 -5.89 -33.28 19.86
N GLU A 341 -6.29 -33.15 18.62
CA GLU A 341 -5.37 -33.03 17.48
C GLU A 341 -4.73 -31.65 17.47
N THR A 342 -5.51 -30.58 17.54
CA THR A 342 -5.04 -29.19 17.66
C THR A 342 -4.11 -29.00 18.87
N ASP A 343 -4.45 -29.58 20.03
CA ASP A 343 -3.62 -29.53 21.24
C ASP A 343 -2.25 -30.20 21.00
N ARG A 344 -2.23 -31.37 20.33
CA ARG A 344 -1.00 -32.06 19.96
C ARG A 344 -0.15 -31.25 18.97
N LEU A 345 -0.77 -30.68 17.95
CA LEU A 345 -0.08 -29.83 16.97
C LEU A 345 0.55 -28.61 17.63
N LEU A 346 -0.19 -27.89 18.48
CA LEU A 346 0.35 -26.72 19.20
C LEU A 346 1.52 -27.13 20.12
N LYS A 347 1.38 -28.22 20.87
CA LYS A 347 2.44 -28.73 21.74
C LYS A 347 3.68 -29.16 20.97
N SER A 348 3.53 -29.66 19.75
CA SER A 348 4.67 -30.02 18.88
C SER A 348 5.49 -28.81 18.43
N ARG A 349 4.93 -27.60 18.55
CA ARG A 349 5.62 -26.35 18.17
C ARG A 349 6.34 -25.66 19.34
N LEU A 350 6.27 -26.25 20.55
CA LEU A 350 7.03 -25.82 21.74
C LEU A 350 8.47 -26.38 21.68
N ASN A 351 9.39 -25.60 22.25
CA ASN A 351 10.78 -26.02 22.48
C ASN A 351 11.55 -26.44 21.20
N ILE A 352 11.16 -25.93 20.05
CA ILE A 352 11.91 -26.14 18.80
C ILE A 352 13.14 -25.23 18.82
N ASP A 353 14.31 -25.82 18.57
CA ASP A 353 15.56 -25.08 18.46
C ASP A 353 15.69 -24.47 17.05
N PHE A 354 15.71 -23.17 16.99
CA PHE A 354 15.97 -22.37 15.77
C PHE A 354 17.24 -21.52 15.88
N SER A 355 18.10 -21.82 16.86
CA SER A 355 19.34 -21.07 17.11
C SER A 355 20.31 -21.06 15.92
N LYS A 356 20.18 -22.04 15.02
CA LYS A 356 20.98 -22.16 13.79
C LYS A 356 20.44 -21.36 12.61
N ASP A 357 19.24 -20.83 12.72
CA ASP A 357 18.65 -20.03 11.66
C ASP A 357 19.37 -18.67 11.60
N GLU A 358 19.86 -18.29 10.44
CA GLU A 358 20.50 -16.98 10.22
C GLU A 358 19.52 -15.83 10.48
N ILE A 359 18.26 -16.01 10.05
CA ILE A 359 17.14 -15.09 10.33
C ILE A 359 16.21 -15.76 11.33
N GLN A 360 16.22 -15.24 12.55
CA GLN A 360 15.42 -15.78 13.65
C GLN A 360 13.92 -15.52 13.44
N PRO A 361 13.02 -16.43 13.90
CA PRO A 361 11.58 -16.15 13.89
C PRO A 361 11.25 -14.88 14.68
N THR A 362 10.40 -14.02 14.11
CA THR A 362 9.95 -12.80 14.81
C THR A 362 9.17 -13.19 16.07
N LYS A 363 9.56 -12.65 17.21
CA LYS A 363 8.83 -12.83 18.47
C LYS A 363 7.55 -12.02 18.45
N VAL A 364 6.41 -12.65 18.76
CA VAL A 364 5.09 -12.01 18.74
C VAL A 364 4.51 -12.00 20.14
N PHE A 365 4.35 -10.80 20.70
CA PHE A 365 3.90 -10.59 22.07
C PHE A 365 2.55 -9.86 22.14
N ALA A 366 1.82 -10.04 23.23
CA ALA A 366 0.58 -9.31 23.48
C ALA A 366 0.82 -7.81 23.77
N GLY A 367 1.86 -7.48 24.54
CA GLY A 367 2.18 -6.12 24.99
C GLY A 367 3.30 -5.43 24.19
N ARG A 368 3.31 -4.08 24.19
CA ARG A 368 4.34 -3.26 23.51
C ARG A 368 5.66 -3.22 24.24
N ASP A 369 5.64 -3.12 25.57
CA ASP A 369 6.86 -2.94 26.37
C ASP A 369 7.87 -4.08 26.17
N MET A 370 7.38 -5.32 26.02
CA MET A 370 8.21 -6.47 25.72
C MET A 370 8.84 -6.39 24.32
N VAL A 371 8.08 -5.88 23.35
CA VAL A 371 8.55 -5.69 21.96
C VAL A 371 9.72 -4.72 21.91
N ASP A 372 9.57 -3.56 22.54
CA ASP A 372 10.59 -2.51 22.54
C ASP A 372 11.85 -2.96 23.27
N ALA A 373 11.71 -3.64 24.42
CA ALA A 373 12.83 -4.21 25.16
C ALA A 373 13.59 -5.27 24.37
N VAL A 374 12.89 -6.18 23.68
CA VAL A 374 13.51 -7.23 22.87
C VAL A 374 14.20 -6.66 21.65
N ASN A 375 13.55 -5.74 20.91
CA ASN A 375 14.16 -5.11 19.74
C ASN A 375 15.43 -4.35 20.11
N LYS A 376 15.39 -3.59 21.21
CA LYS A 376 16.54 -2.85 21.71
C LYS A 376 17.68 -3.79 22.12
N SER A 377 17.42 -4.75 22.99
CA SER A 377 18.45 -5.68 23.49
C SER A 377 19.06 -6.52 22.38
N SER A 378 18.25 -6.93 21.39
CA SER A 378 18.74 -7.69 20.24
C SER A 378 19.61 -6.84 19.32
N LEU A 379 19.24 -5.56 19.07
CA LEU A 379 20.08 -4.65 18.30
C LEU A 379 21.38 -4.30 19.03
N ASP A 380 21.33 -4.15 20.37
CA ASP A 380 22.52 -3.87 21.18
C ASP A 380 23.52 -5.03 21.12
N ALA A 381 23.03 -6.27 21.03
CA ALA A 381 23.84 -7.49 20.89
C ALA A 381 24.50 -7.67 19.51
N VAL A 382 24.04 -6.93 18.48
CA VAL A 382 24.71 -6.93 17.18
C VAL A 382 25.94 -6.03 17.25
N ASP A 383 27.11 -6.56 16.89
CA ASP A 383 28.34 -5.78 16.81
C ASP A 383 28.33 -4.81 15.62
N GLY A 384 29.02 -3.68 15.74
CA GLY A 384 29.28 -2.78 14.63
C GLY A 384 28.74 -1.35 14.80
N LYS A 385 28.93 -0.58 13.73
CA LYS A 385 28.56 0.83 13.68
C LYS A 385 27.04 1.01 13.66
N ILE A 386 26.56 2.00 14.42
CA ILE A 386 25.16 2.42 14.40
C ILE A 386 24.93 3.36 13.21
N PHE A 387 23.83 3.10 12.49
CA PHE A 387 23.30 3.96 11.44
C PHE A 387 21.91 4.44 11.87
N THR A 388 21.71 5.74 11.83
CA THR A 388 20.45 6.38 12.24
C THR A 388 19.81 7.08 11.04
N TYR A 389 18.58 6.73 10.74
CA TYR A 389 17.77 7.34 9.70
C TYR A 389 16.63 8.12 10.36
N THR A 390 16.75 9.43 10.36
CA THR A 390 15.70 10.30 10.87
C THR A 390 14.72 10.64 9.74
N VAL A 391 13.44 10.53 10.01
CA VAL A 391 12.40 10.88 9.03
C VAL A 391 12.54 12.36 8.63
N THR A 392 12.46 12.63 7.33
CA THR A 392 12.56 13.99 6.81
C THR A 392 11.23 14.47 6.23
N THR A 393 10.99 15.79 6.31
CA THR A 393 9.80 16.41 5.69
C THR A 393 10.20 17.01 4.34
N LYS A 394 9.53 16.59 3.28
CA LYS A 394 9.66 17.18 1.95
C LYS A 394 8.50 18.15 1.73
N THR A 395 8.81 19.44 1.64
CA THR A 395 7.85 20.49 1.31
C THR A 395 8.57 21.75 0.85
N LYS A 396 7.90 22.55 0.01
CA LYS A 396 8.33 23.92 -0.35
C LYS A 396 7.52 24.98 0.41
N MET A 397 6.65 24.58 1.33
CA MET A 397 5.75 25.47 2.06
C MET A 397 6.26 25.72 3.48
N THR A 398 6.01 26.91 4.02
CA THR A 398 6.17 27.17 5.46
C THR A 398 5.11 26.39 6.23
N LEU A 399 5.54 25.56 7.20
CA LEU A 399 4.65 24.70 7.97
C LEU A 399 3.84 25.53 8.98
N THR A 400 2.52 25.49 8.86
CA THR A 400 1.59 26.02 9.86
C THR A 400 1.42 25.04 11.03
N GLU A 401 0.87 25.50 12.17
CA GLU A 401 0.59 24.62 13.31
C GLU A 401 -0.39 23.47 12.96
N ALA A 402 -1.35 23.72 12.07
CA ALA A 402 -2.24 22.68 11.59
C ALA A 402 -1.50 21.60 10.78
N MET A 403 -0.54 22.02 9.93
CA MET A 403 0.30 21.10 9.15
C MET A 403 1.22 20.29 10.07
N LYS A 404 1.82 20.90 11.10
CA LYS A 404 2.64 20.19 12.08
C LYS A 404 1.85 19.12 12.81
N LYS A 405 0.61 19.41 13.26
CA LYS A 405 -0.28 18.42 13.89
C LYS A 405 -0.65 17.28 12.94
N SER A 406 -0.85 17.55 11.65
CA SER A 406 -1.09 16.50 10.65
C SER A 406 0.15 15.64 10.43
N ILE A 407 1.36 16.22 10.47
CA ILE A 407 2.63 15.48 10.43
C ILE A 407 2.75 14.56 11.66
N GLU A 408 2.55 15.08 12.88
CA GLU A 408 2.59 14.29 14.11
C GLU A 408 1.59 13.13 14.08
N LYS A 409 0.40 13.35 13.55
CA LYS A 409 -0.61 12.31 13.37
C LYS A 409 -0.14 11.24 12.37
N LEU A 410 0.49 11.65 11.26
CA LEU A 410 1.05 10.71 10.29
C LEU A 410 2.20 9.91 10.92
N ASP A 411 3.13 10.58 11.62
CA ASP A 411 4.27 9.94 12.29
C ASP A 411 3.83 8.90 13.33
N THR A 412 2.68 9.11 13.97
CA THR A 412 2.12 8.18 14.97
C THR A 412 1.45 6.95 14.31
N ASN A 413 0.86 7.12 13.12
CA ASN A 413 -0.02 6.10 12.53
C ASN A 413 0.55 5.43 11.27
N ALA A 414 1.51 6.04 10.61
CA ALA A 414 2.15 5.49 9.41
C ALA A 414 3.13 4.39 9.76
N GLY A 415 3.19 3.29 9.29
CA GLY A 415 4.02 2.13 9.65
C GLY A 415 5.55 2.32 9.64
N TYR A 416 6.08 3.56 9.67
CA TYR A 416 7.51 3.86 9.78
C TYR A 416 7.88 4.38 11.18
N LEU A 417 9.17 4.35 11.48
CA LEU A 417 9.73 4.95 12.69
C LEU A 417 10.27 6.36 12.37
N THR A 418 9.99 7.33 13.23
CA THR A 418 10.55 8.70 13.10
C THR A 418 12.07 8.70 13.22
N GLU A 419 12.61 7.76 13.97
CA GLU A 419 14.02 7.46 14.07
C GLU A 419 14.22 5.94 13.94
N LEU A 420 14.85 5.51 12.84
CA LEU A 420 15.19 4.13 12.57
C LEU A 420 16.68 3.92 12.84
N ILE A 421 17.00 3.10 13.83
CA ILE A 421 18.36 2.76 14.22
C ILE A 421 18.67 1.35 13.74
N LEU A 422 19.75 1.19 12.96
CA LEU A 422 20.18 -0.07 12.40
C LEU A 422 21.67 -0.30 12.62
N LYS A 423 22.08 -1.56 12.56
CA LYS A 423 23.46 -2.03 12.42
C LYS A 423 23.53 -3.05 11.28
N ILE A 424 24.69 -3.20 10.66
CA ILE A 424 24.92 -4.29 9.71
C ILE A 424 24.74 -5.62 10.47
N GLY A 425 23.99 -6.56 9.89
CA GLY A 425 23.58 -7.80 10.57
C GLY A 425 22.29 -7.69 11.36
N ALA A 426 21.69 -6.51 11.51
CA ALA A 426 20.41 -6.36 12.18
C ALA A 426 19.28 -7.05 11.40
N GLN A 427 18.37 -7.70 12.11
CA GLN A 427 17.18 -8.31 11.54
C GLN A 427 16.09 -7.27 11.38
N VAL A 428 15.60 -7.14 10.15
CA VAL A 428 14.59 -6.14 9.74
C VAL A 428 13.42 -6.77 9.00
N MET A 429 12.29 -6.05 8.95
CA MET A 429 11.18 -6.40 8.07
C MET A 429 10.65 -5.19 7.32
N LEU A 430 10.09 -5.43 6.14
CA LEU A 430 9.33 -4.44 5.39
C LEU A 430 8.03 -4.08 6.11
N LYS A 431 7.67 -2.80 6.08
CA LYS A 431 6.40 -2.28 6.64
C LYS A 431 5.37 -1.87 5.60
N ILE A 432 5.73 -1.97 4.33
CA ILE A 432 4.84 -1.68 3.19
C ILE A 432 4.99 -2.76 2.11
N ASN A 433 4.05 -2.82 1.20
CA ASN A 433 4.18 -3.63 -0.02
C ASN A 433 4.93 -2.79 -1.06
N LEU A 434 6.22 -3.07 -1.27
CA LEU A 434 7.03 -2.39 -2.28
C LEU A 434 6.81 -2.99 -3.68
N ASN A 435 6.83 -4.32 -3.76
CA ASN A 435 6.60 -5.05 -5.00
C ASN A 435 6.08 -6.45 -4.68
N VAL A 436 4.78 -6.66 -4.92
CA VAL A 436 4.11 -7.94 -4.58
C VAL A 436 4.60 -9.09 -5.47
N ASP A 437 4.95 -8.82 -6.72
CA ASP A 437 5.40 -9.85 -7.68
C ASP A 437 6.79 -10.37 -7.32
N LEU A 438 7.66 -9.51 -6.83
CA LEU A 438 8.97 -9.88 -6.29
C LEU A 438 8.90 -10.37 -4.84
N GLY A 439 7.69 -10.49 -4.27
CA GLY A 439 7.49 -10.89 -2.89
C GLY A 439 7.97 -9.85 -1.86
N LEU A 440 8.25 -8.61 -2.25
CA LEU A 440 8.60 -7.51 -1.34
C LEU A 440 7.35 -6.95 -0.69
N VAL A 441 6.82 -7.71 0.24
CA VAL A 441 5.55 -7.42 0.93
C VAL A 441 5.76 -7.09 2.40
N ASN A 442 4.78 -6.44 3.01
CA ASN A 442 4.79 -6.16 4.45
C ASN A 442 4.92 -7.44 5.28
N GLY A 443 5.86 -7.43 6.22
CA GLY A 443 6.19 -8.58 7.07
C GLY A 443 7.32 -9.45 6.53
N ARG A 444 7.84 -9.21 5.30
CA ARG A 444 9.00 -9.94 4.78
C ARG A 444 10.26 -9.58 5.55
N MET A 445 10.98 -10.59 6.01
CA MET A 445 12.12 -10.47 6.90
C MET A 445 13.45 -10.62 6.17
N GLY A 446 14.48 -9.93 6.65
CA GLY A 446 15.82 -10.01 6.10
C GLY A 446 16.88 -9.51 7.07
N LEU A 447 18.14 -9.63 6.67
CA LEU A 447 19.31 -9.11 7.38
C LEU A 447 19.90 -7.93 6.64
N VAL A 448 20.24 -6.88 7.36
CA VAL A 448 20.96 -5.71 6.85
C VAL A 448 22.36 -6.14 6.44
N LYS A 449 22.71 -5.91 5.17
CA LYS A 449 24.05 -6.20 4.62
C LYS A 449 24.88 -4.93 4.43
N GLU A 450 24.24 -3.80 4.07
CA GLU A 450 24.88 -2.50 3.94
C GLU A 450 23.92 -1.38 4.32
N CYS A 451 24.45 -0.26 4.81
CA CYS A 451 23.70 0.95 5.14
C CYS A 451 24.30 2.17 4.43
N GLY A 452 23.59 2.69 3.42
CA GLY A 452 23.93 3.93 2.73
C GLY A 452 23.17 5.15 3.26
N PRO A 453 23.41 6.34 2.72
CA PRO A 453 22.78 7.57 3.22
C PRO A 453 21.24 7.62 3.09
N SER A 454 20.70 6.97 2.07
CA SER A 454 19.24 6.96 1.75
C SER A 454 18.74 5.59 1.32
N TYR A 455 19.49 4.54 1.60
CA TYR A 455 19.14 3.16 1.28
C TYR A 455 19.69 2.19 2.33
N VAL A 456 19.14 1.00 2.36
CA VAL A 456 19.62 -0.13 3.14
C VAL A 456 19.59 -1.37 2.25
N ASP A 457 20.70 -2.04 2.13
CA ASP A 457 20.80 -3.32 1.43
C ASP A 457 20.42 -4.46 2.36
N VAL A 458 19.44 -5.26 1.95
CA VAL A 458 18.86 -6.33 2.76
C VAL A 458 18.92 -7.65 2.01
N LEU A 459 19.42 -8.69 2.66
CA LEU A 459 19.26 -10.07 2.21
C LEU A 459 17.99 -10.64 2.84
N PHE A 460 16.93 -10.78 2.05
CA PHE A 460 15.67 -11.33 2.53
C PHE A 460 15.72 -12.85 2.72
N LYS A 461 14.90 -13.35 3.63
CA LYS A 461 14.82 -14.77 3.96
C LYS A 461 14.46 -15.58 2.70
N GLY A 462 15.30 -16.57 2.39
CA GLY A 462 15.15 -17.44 1.22
C GLY A 462 15.71 -16.89 -0.09
N ASP A 463 16.21 -15.64 -0.11
CA ASP A 463 16.86 -15.07 -1.30
C ASP A 463 18.36 -15.33 -1.30
N THR A 464 18.94 -15.40 -2.50
CA THR A 464 20.39 -15.46 -2.71
C THR A 464 20.97 -14.11 -3.11
N GLN A 465 20.12 -13.15 -3.45
CA GLN A 465 20.52 -11.82 -3.91
C GLN A 465 20.12 -10.75 -2.88
N ILE A 466 20.98 -9.75 -2.75
CA ILE A 466 20.74 -8.58 -1.92
C ILE A 466 19.76 -7.64 -2.65
N THR A 467 18.79 -7.13 -1.90
CA THR A 467 17.81 -6.14 -2.41
C THR A 467 18.06 -4.79 -1.76
N THR A 468 18.22 -3.75 -2.58
CA THR A 468 18.37 -2.37 -2.10
C THR A 468 17.00 -1.77 -1.77
N ILE A 469 16.79 -1.45 -0.49
CA ILE A 469 15.59 -0.77 0.00
C ILE A 469 15.88 0.72 0.11
N LYS A 470 15.26 1.50 -0.76
CA LYS A 470 15.37 2.97 -0.79
C LYS A 470 14.35 3.62 0.15
N THR A 471 14.51 4.90 0.39
CA THR A 471 13.51 5.70 1.10
C THR A 471 12.16 5.67 0.38
N HIS A 472 11.10 5.64 1.16
CA HIS A 472 9.72 5.73 0.69
C HIS A 472 9.10 7.07 1.11
N GLU A 473 8.20 7.58 0.31
CA GLU A 473 7.53 8.87 0.52
C GLU A 473 6.08 8.66 0.96
N TRP A 474 5.75 9.02 2.21
CA TRP A 474 4.39 9.04 2.74
C TRP A 474 3.81 10.44 2.60
N ILE A 475 2.85 10.61 1.71
CA ILE A 475 2.21 11.90 1.44
C ILE A 475 1.19 12.21 2.55
N LEU A 476 1.21 13.45 3.06
CA LEU A 476 0.18 13.90 4.00
C LEU A 476 -1.18 13.97 3.28
N GLU A 477 -2.15 13.25 3.81
CA GLU A 477 -3.49 13.16 3.24
C GLU A 477 -4.17 14.53 3.09
N ASP A 478 -4.05 15.40 4.10
CA ASP A 478 -4.66 16.73 4.09
C ASP A 478 -3.86 17.77 3.28
N TYR A 479 -2.59 17.48 3.00
CA TYR A 479 -1.64 18.39 2.37
C TYR A 479 -0.73 17.65 1.40
N ASN A 480 -1.21 17.34 0.20
CA ASN A 480 -0.51 16.54 -0.83
C ASN A 480 0.85 17.12 -1.31
N LYS A 481 1.19 18.34 -0.93
CA LYS A 481 2.51 18.97 -1.16
C LYS A 481 3.47 18.81 -0.01
N ILE A 482 3.07 18.08 1.03
CA ILE A 482 3.88 17.76 2.19
C ILE A 482 3.96 16.25 2.32
N SER A 483 5.15 15.74 2.44
CA SER A 483 5.38 14.31 2.64
C SER A 483 6.47 14.04 3.67
N ARG A 484 6.44 12.83 4.22
CA ARG A 484 7.47 12.31 5.10
C ARG A 484 8.26 11.26 4.35
N ILE A 485 9.58 11.31 4.45
CA ILE A 485 10.49 10.40 3.76
C ILE A 485 11.25 9.60 4.80
N GLN A 486 11.18 8.28 4.72
CA GLN A 486 11.90 7.35 5.60
C GLN A 486 12.19 6.04 4.86
N ILE A 487 13.13 5.24 5.37
CA ILE A 487 13.34 3.85 4.95
C ILE A 487 12.16 3.02 5.47
N PRO A 488 11.45 2.23 4.62
CA PRO A 488 10.27 1.46 5.01
C PRO A 488 10.62 0.15 5.73
N LEU A 489 11.55 0.20 6.66
CA LEU A 489 12.03 -0.93 7.46
C LEU A 489 11.79 -0.68 8.95
N VAL A 490 11.61 -1.76 9.71
CA VAL A 490 11.64 -1.77 11.17
C VAL A 490 12.45 -2.97 11.65
N LEU A 491 12.93 -2.93 12.91
CA LEU A 491 13.52 -4.11 13.53
C LEU A 491 12.51 -5.25 13.60
N ALA A 492 12.95 -6.46 13.32
CA ALA A 492 12.10 -7.64 13.19
C ALA A 492 12.38 -8.72 14.25
N TYR A 493 13.01 -8.36 15.36
CA TYR A 493 13.22 -9.32 16.45
C TYR A 493 11.92 -9.57 17.22
N ALA A 494 11.10 -8.52 17.40
CA ALA A 494 9.80 -8.64 18.04
C ALA A 494 8.77 -7.65 17.44
N ILE A 495 7.48 -8.07 17.46
CA ILE A 495 6.31 -7.23 17.17
C ILE A 495 5.17 -7.55 18.13
N ASN A 496 4.21 -6.65 18.28
CA ASN A 496 2.99 -6.97 19.02
C ASN A 496 1.91 -7.56 18.10
N ILE A 497 0.97 -8.29 18.69
CA ILE A 497 -0.11 -8.98 17.96
C ILE A 497 -0.95 -7.97 17.16
N HIS A 498 -1.26 -6.80 17.72
CA HIS A 498 -2.05 -5.76 17.04
C HIS A 498 -1.34 -5.26 15.75
N ASN A 499 -0.04 -5.00 15.83
CA ASN A 499 0.75 -4.54 14.69
C ASN A 499 1.05 -5.65 13.67
N SER A 500 0.80 -6.92 14.02
CA SER A 500 0.90 -8.05 13.10
C SER A 500 -0.38 -8.26 12.29
N GLN A 501 -1.50 -7.64 12.68
CA GLN A 501 -2.76 -7.75 11.95
C GLN A 501 -2.59 -7.19 10.52
N GLY A 502 -3.15 -7.88 9.54
CA GLY A 502 -2.96 -7.56 8.12
C GLY A 502 -1.62 -8.03 7.51
N SER A 503 -0.56 -8.25 8.30
CA SER A 503 0.74 -8.72 7.80
C SER A 503 0.81 -10.25 7.68
N THR A 504 1.80 -10.71 6.92
CA THR A 504 2.16 -12.14 6.82
C THR A 504 3.63 -12.28 7.18
N LEU A 505 3.94 -13.11 8.19
CA LEU A 505 5.30 -13.34 8.67
C LEU A 505 5.91 -14.59 8.04
N ASP A 506 7.17 -14.52 7.67
CA ASP A 506 7.90 -15.68 7.11
C ASP A 506 8.09 -16.78 8.16
N SER A 507 8.33 -16.39 9.42
CA SER A 507 8.29 -17.28 10.59
C SER A 507 8.02 -16.47 11.86
N ALA A 508 7.39 -17.08 12.84
CA ALA A 508 7.02 -16.42 14.09
C ALA A 508 7.23 -17.29 15.31
N TYR A 509 7.75 -16.68 16.40
CA TYR A 509 7.88 -17.27 17.74
C TYR A 509 6.88 -16.60 18.67
N ILE A 510 5.76 -17.26 18.91
CA ILE A 510 4.54 -16.67 19.44
C ILE A 510 4.33 -17.06 20.92
N ASP A 511 4.06 -16.09 21.76
CA ASP A 511 3.59 -16.30 23.13
C ASP A 511 2.06 -16.33 23.18
N ILE A 512 1.49 -17.52 23.34
CA ILE A 512 0.07 -17.78 23.54
C ILE A 512 -0.22 -18.46 24.87
N GLY A 513 0.56 -18.08 25.87
CA GLY A 513 0.42 -18.53 27.25
C GLY A 513 -0.50 -17.64 28.08
N SER A 514 -0.11 -17.43 29.34
CA SER A 514 -0.86 -16.67 30.34
C SER A 514 -0.94 -15.16 30.04
N ASN A 515 -0.07 -14.66 29.15
CA ASN A 515 -0.01 -13.23 28.80
C ASN A 515 -1.09 -12.80 27.77
N VAL A 516 -1.82 -13.76 27.20
CA VAL A 516 -2.96 -13.47 26.32
C VAL A 516 -4.15 -13.02 27.16
N PHE A 517 -4.57 -11.77 26.97
CA PHE A 517 -5.64 -11.17 27.78
C PHE A 517 -6.94 -10.95 27.00
N GLU A 518 -6.88 -10.78 25.66
CA GLU A 518 -8.03 -10.48 24.82
C GLU A 518 -8.55 -11.73 24.08
N TYR A 519 -9.85 -11.73 23.75
CA TYR A 519 -10.46 -12.75 22.93
C TYR A 519 -9.84 -12.78 21.52
N ASN A 520 -9.71 -13.96 20.95
CA ASN A 520 -9.19 -14.23 19.60
C ASN A 520 -7.76 -13.71 19.34
N GLN A 521 -7.07 -13.17 20.32
CA GLN A 521 -5.70 -12.68 20.19
C GLN A 521 -4.72 -13.78 19.75
N SER A 522 -4.90 -15.00 20.30
CA SER A 522 -4.13 -16.18 19.87
C SER A 522 -4.38 -16.54 18.39
N TYR A 523 -5.64 -16.53 17.95
CA TYR A 523 -5.98 -16.78 16.56
C TYR A 523 -5.30 -15.76 15.61
N VAL A 524 -5.37 -14.47 15.94
CA VAL A 524 -4.73 -13.42 15.15
C VAL A 524 -3.24 -13.67 15.04
N ALA A 525 -2.54 -13.99 16.13
CA ALA A 525 -1.12 -14.26 16.12
C ALA A 525 -0.76 -15.50 15.28
N LEU A 526 -1.44 -16.64 15.51
CA LEU A 526 -1.17 -17.90 14.83
C LEU A 526 -1.48 -17.84 13.32
N SER A 527 -2.48 -17.06 12.92
CA SER A 527 -2.85 -16.90 11.51
C SER A 527 -1.88 -16.03 10.70
N ARG A 528 -0.82 -15.49 11.32
CA ARG A 528 0.17 -14.64 10.63
C ARG A 528 1.14 -15.42 9.76
N VAL A 529 1.43 -16.67 10.06
CA VAL A 529 2.36 -17.52 9.28
C VAL A 529 1.63 -18.33 8.20
N LYS A 530 2.40 -18.73 7.18
CA LYS A 530 1.86 -19.47 6.02
C LYS A 530 1.77 -20.98 6.23
N SER A 531 2.58 -21.52 7.14
CA SER A 531 2.67 -22.97 7.39
C SER A 531 2.93 -23.27 8.85
N LEU A 532 2.63 -24.50 9.25
CA LEU A 532 2.91 -25.00 10.58
C LEU A 532 4.43 -25.02 10.87
N ASP A 533 5.27 -25.26 9.86
CA ASP A 533 6.73 -25.28 10.02
C ASP A 533 7.33 -23.89 10.29
N ALA A 534 6.64 -22.84 9.90
CA ALA A 534 7.01 -21.47 10.20
C ALA A 534 6.53 -20.98 11.59
N LEU A 535 5.78 -21.84 12.30
CA LEU A 535 5.21 -21.54 13.61
C LEU A 535 6.09 -22.12 14.70
N TYR A 536 6.51 -21.29 15.63
CA TYR A 536 7.21 -21.65 16.86
C TYR A 536 6.45 -21.07 18.06
N LEU A 537 6.35 -21.81 19.16
CA LEU A 537 5.66 -21.34 20.34
C LEU A 537 6.62 -21.13 21.51
N HIS A 538 6.61 -19.93 22.08
CA HIS A 538 7.29 -19.61 23.32
C HIS A 538 6.58 -20.24 24.51
N SER A 539 5.27 -20.06 24.55
CA SER A 539 4.40 -20.65 25.56
C SER A 539 3.03 -20.97 24.96
N TYR A 540 2.32 -21.87 25.57
CA TYR A 540 0.99 -22.30 25.17
C TYR A 540 0.12 -22.55 26.38
N SER A 541 -1.11 -21.99 26.33
CA SER A 541 -2.17 -22.31 27.28
C SER A 541 -3.47 -22.57 26.52
N ARG A 542 -4.11 -23.70 26.78
CA ARG A 542 -5.42 -24.01 26.20
C ARG A 542 -6.46 -22.94 26.54
N HIS A 543 -6.38 -22.33 27.72
CA HIS A 543 -7.27 -21.25 28.14
C HIS A 543 -7.07 -19.93 27.39
N ALA A 544 -5.97 -19.75 26.68
CA ALA A 544 -5.73 -18.61 25.81
C ALA A 544 -6.46 -18.72 24.45
N MET A 545 -6.96 -19.92 24.11
CA MET A 545 -7.73 -20.18 22.89
C MET A 545 -9.22 -19.92 23.16
N LYS A 546 -9.63 -18.67 23.10
CA LYS A 546 -11.01 -18.28 23.44
C LYS A 546 -11.59 -17.34 22.39
N ALA A 547 -12.79 -17.66 21.92
CA ALA A 547 -13.60 -16.80 21.06
C ALA A 547 -14.60 -15.99 21.92
N HIS A 548 -14.93 -14.78 21.46
CA HIS A 548 -15.86 -13.93 22.17
C HIS A 548 -17.31 -14.48 22.08
N PRO A 549 -18.03 -14.72 23.20
CA PRO A 549 -19.36 -15.35 23.17
C PRO A 549 -20.39 -14.62 22.30
N LYS A 550 -20.35 -13.28 22.28
CA LYS A 550 -21.26 -12.49 21.44
C LYS A 550 -20.97 -12.68 19.94
N VAL A 551 -19.70 -12.89 19.57
CA VAL A 551 -19.31 -13.15 18.19
C VAL A 551 -19.80 -14.52 17.74
N LEU A 552 -19.62 -15.55 18.58
CA LEU A 552 -20.18 -16.88 18.31
C LEU A 552 -21.68 -16.79 18.04
N LYS A 553 -22.43 -16.17 18.97
CA LYS A 553 -23.87 -16.00 18.84
C LYS A 553 -24.27 -15.19 17.60
N TYR A 554 -23.50 -14.15 17.24
CA TYR A 554 -23.77 -13.35 16.04
C TYR A 554 -23.64 -14.20 14.77
N TYR A 555 -22.55 -14.94 14.62
CA TYR A 555 -22.37 -15.80 13.43
C TYR A 555 -23.30 -17.01 13.40
N GLU A 556 -23.76 -17.52 14.54
CA GLU A 556 -24.82 -18.55 14.59
C GLU A 556 -26.19 -18.03 14.13
N SER A 557 -26.40 -16.72 14.14
CA SER A 557 -27.65 -16.08 13.73
C SER A 557 -27.71 -15.69 12.26
N LEU A 558 -26.60 -15.82 11.52
CA LEU A 558 -26.48 -15.55 10.10
C LEU A 558 -26.86 -16.75 9.25
#